data_293c76cf2bc511b4475bd151feb75ded
#
_entry.id   293c76cf2bc511b4475bd151feb75ded
#
_cell.length_a   1.000
_cell.length_b   1.000
_cell.length_c   1.000
_cell.angle_alpha   90.00
_cell.angle_beta   90.00
_cell.angle_gamma   90.00
#
_symmetry.space_group_name_H-M   'P 1'
#
loop_
_entity.id
_entity.type
_entity.pdbx_description
1 polymer ?
#
loop_
_entity_poly.entity_id
_entity_poly.type
_entity_poly.pdbx_seq_one_letter_code
_entity_poly.pdbx_strand_id
1 'polypeptide(L)'
;MIVSPYSVISEKLLPDHVCQDIIDVAFQQKEEDATVQAGPTDGIRDSRVVWLRDTWIYDWVAPAMSQLNSQLEWNFNLTEPEPIQFTIYKKGHFYGWHQDTFEPELNKSMSHQRKISAVIPLVDSDSYEGGDLQFYNSAIHPNKKQEDKIEFFEQSRIKGSMIVFPSYVYHQVTPILSGQRLSIVIWYQGEKWQ
;
A
#
# COMPACT_ATOMS: atom_id res chain seq x y z
N MET A 1 1.09 -17.58 4.12
CA MET A 1 0.08 -16.67 3.53
C MET A 1 -1.07 -16.51 4.49
N ILE A 2 -1.44 -15.28 4.83
CA ILE A 2 -2.61 -14.96 5.65
C ILE A 2 -3.64 -14.33 4.72
N VAL A 3 -4.88 -14.78 4.80
CA VAL A 3 -5.99 -14.29 3.97
C VAL A 3 -7.04 -13.74 4.90
N SER A 4 -7.36 -12.46 4.78
CA SER A 4 -8.58 -11.86 5.32
C SER A 4 -9.59 -11.66 4.18
N PRO A 5 -10.87 -11.36 4.46
CA PRO A 5 -11.84 -11.06 3.41
C PRO A 5 -11.43 -9.92 2.48
N TYR A 6 -10.48 -9.08 2.89
CA TYR A 6 -10.11 -7.84 2.20
C TYR A 6 -8.63 -7.70 1.89
N SER A 7 -7.77 -8.54 2.44
CA SER A 7 -6.32 -8.45 2.21
C SER A 7 -5.65 -9.81 2.26
N VAL A 8 -4.55 -9.92 1.56
CA VAL A 8 -3.69 -11.10 1.58
C VAL A 8 -2.28 -10.66 1.89
N ILE A 9 -1.65 -11.35 2.83
CA ILE A 9 -0.24 -11.18 3.12
C ILE A 9 0.47 -12.41 2.60
N SER A 10 1.29 -12.22 1.56
CA SER A 10 2.22 -13.26 1.13
C SER A 10 3.38 -13.34 2.15
N GLU A 11 3.98 -14.51 2.26
CA GLU A 11 5.28 -14.63 2.89
C GLU A 11 6.30 -13.78 2.12
N LYS A 12 7.50 -13.65 2.65
CA LYS A 12 8.58 -12.84 2.10
C LYS A 12 8.73 -13.02 0.57
N LEU A 13 8.24 -12.06 -0.20
CA LEU A 13 8.31 -12.05 -1.66
C LEU A 13 9.67 -11.55 -2.12
N LEU A 14 10.16 -10.46 -1.51
CA LEU A 14 11.43 -9.85 -1.89
C LEU A 14 12.55 -10.32 -0.96
N PRO A 15 13.65 -10.85 -1.50
CA PRO A 15 14.89 -11.08 -0.74
C PRO A 15 15.46 -9.78 -0.16
N ASP A 16 16.26 -9.88 0.89
CA ASP A 16 16.81 -8.71 1.58
C ASP A 16 17.67 -7.82 0.68
N HIS A 17 18.45 -8.42 -0.23
CA HIS A 17 19.26 -7.65 -1.17
C HIS A 17 18.39 -6.86 -2.15
N VAL A 18 17.26 -7.41 -2.61
CA VAL A 18 16.32 -6.70 -3.49
C VAL A 18 15.67 -5.52 -2.76
N CYS A 19 15.30 -5.72 -1.48
CA CYS A 19 14.81 -4.60 -0.65
C CYS A 19 15.85 -3.48 -0.54
N GLN A 20 17.14 -3.84 -0.36
CA GLN A 20 18.22 -2.87 -0.28
C GLN A 20 18.47 -2.17 -1.62
N ASP A 21 18.46 -2.91 -2.75
CA ASP A 21 18.63 -2.34 -4.09
C ASP A 21 17.52 -1.30 -4.39
N ILE A 22 16.27 -1.57 -3.98
CA ILE A 22 15.17 -0.62 -4.11
C ILE A 22 15.41 0.64 -3.29
N ILE A 23 15.88 0.49 -2.04
CA ILE A 23 16.21 1.62 -1.16
C ILE A 23 17.32 2.48 -1.79
N ASP A 24 18.39 1.84 -2.29
CA ASP A 24 19.53 2.51 -2.88
C ASP A 24 19.14 3.31 -4.15
N VAL A 25 18.32 2.73 -5.00
CA VAL A 25 17.78 3.43 -6.19
C VAL A 25 16.88 4.60 -5.78
N ALA A 26 16.02 4.41 -4.77
CA ALA A 26 15.11 5.46 -4.33
C ALA A 26 15.88 6.67 -3.76
N PHE A 27 16.90 6.46 -2.95
CA PHE A 27 17.69 7.56 -2.37
C PHE A 27 18.59 8.30 -3.38
N GLN A 28 18.72 7.80 -4.60
CA GLN A 28 19.38 8.54 -5.70
C GLN A 28 18.41 9.50 -6.40
N GLN A 29 17.09 9.38 -6.15
CA GLN A 29 16.06 10.21 -6.75
C GLN A 29 15.68 11.37 -5.82
N LYS A 30 14.92 12.32 -6.36
CA LYS A 30 14.43 13.47 -5.59
C LYS A 30 13.23 13.07 -4.72
N GLU A 31 13.35 13.32 -3.41
CA GLU A 31 12.22 13.22 -2.49
C GLU A 31 11.24 14.39 -2.70
N GLU A 32 9.96 14.08 -2.60
CA GLU A 32 8.87 15.06 -2.67
C GLU A 32 7.95 14.92 -1.45
N ASP A 33 7.25 16.00 -1.08
CA ASP A 33 6.16 15.91 -0.11
C ASP A 33 5.04 15.06 -0.72
N ALA A 34 4.54 14.09 0.05
CA ALA A 34 3.42 13.31 -0.42
C ALA A 34 2.18 14.19 -0.54
N THR A 35 1.37 13.91 -1.56
CA THR A 35 0.09 14.59 -1.77
C THR A 35 -1.07 13.60 -1.61
N VAL A 36 -2.28 14.12 -1.37
CA VAL A 36 -3.54 13.40 -1.49
C VAL A 36 -4.33 13.99 -2.64
N GLN A 37 -5.14 13.19 -3.32
CA GLN A 37 -5.83 13.63 -4.54
C GLN A 37 -6.87 14.73 -4.31
N ALA A 38 -7.43 14.82 -3.11
CA ALA A 38 -8.58 15.66 -2.80
C ALA A 38 -8.23 17.04 -2.21
N GLY A 39 -6.96 17.45 -2.20
CA GLY A 39 -6.57 18.76 -1.68
C GLY A 39 -5.45 18.75 -0.65
N PRO A 40 -5.45 19.68 0.33
CA PRO A 40 -4.41 19.79 1.32
C PRO A 40 -4.23 18.50 2.11
N THR A 41 -2.99 18.09 2.33
CA THR A 41 -2.63 16.90 3.13
C THR A 41 -2.82 17.09 4.62
N ASP A 42 -3.11 18.32 5.06
CA ASP A 42 -3.15 18.71 6.45
C ASP A 42 -4.09 17.81 7.27
N GLY A 43 -3.52 17.07 8.20
CA GLY A 43 -4.25 16.17 9.08
C GLY A 43 -4.66 14.82 8.48
N ILE A 44 -4.38 14.56 7.18
CA ILE A 44 -4.69 13.27 6.53
C ILE A 44 -3.42 12.48 6.26
N ARG A 45 -2.36 13.14 5.78
CA ARG A 45 -1.10 12.49 5.43
C ARG A 45 0.09 13.40 5.73
N ASP A 46 1.10 12.81 6.35
CA ASP A 46 2.43 13.39 6.48
C ASP A 46 3.45 12.29 6.14
N SER A 47 4.12 12.42 5.01
CA SER A 47 5.14 11.47 4.54
C SER A 47 5.93 12.06 3.38
N ARG A 48 7.10 11.47 3.09
CA ARG A 48 7.90 11.79 1.90
C ARG A 48 7.75 10.66 0.89
N VAL A 49 7.81 10.99 -0.38
CA VAL A 49 7.73 10.01 -1.48
C VAL A 49 8.81 10.21 -2.52
N VAL A 50 9.14 9.11 -3.18
CA VAL A 50 9.94 9.06 -4.40
C VAL A 50 9.19 8.20 -5.41
N TRP A 51 9.13 8.64 -6.67
CA TRP A 51 8.48 7.89 -7.74
C TRP A 51 9.50 7.13 -8.56
N LEU A 52 9.42 5.79 -8.49
CA LEU A 52 10.32 4.89 -9.22
C LEU A 52 9.63 4.41 -10.51
N ARG A 53 10.41 4.35 -11.58
CA ARG A 53 9.98 3.85 -12.90
C ARG A 53 10.80 2.63 -13.35
N ASP A 54 11.52 2.06 -12.42
CA ASP A 54 12.45 0.94 -12.64
C ASP A 54 11.66 -0.34 -12.88
N THR A 55 11.68 -0.81 -14.12
CA THR A 55 10.83 -1.94 -14.58
C THR A 55 11.19 -3.26 -13.92
N TRP A 56 12.45 -3.45 -13.51
CA TRP A 56 12.91 -4.69 -12.88
C TRP A 56 12.18 -5.01 -11.56
N ILE A 57 11.66 -3.99 -10.85
CA ILE A 57 10.90 -4.21 -9.62
C ILE A 57 9.58 -4.93 -9.92
N TYR A 58 8.95 -4.63 -11.05
CA TYR A 58 7.71 -5.30 -11.46
C TYR A 58 7.92 -6.77 -11.79
N ASP A 59 9.13 -7.19 -12.23
CA ASP A 59 9.44 -8.60 -12.50
C ASP A 59 9.27 -9.47 -11.25
N TRP A 60 9.49 -8.89 -10.06
CA TRP A 60 9.25 -9.56 -8.79
C TRP A 60 7.78 -9.60 -8.39
N VAL A 61 7.02 -8.55 -8.69
CA VAL A 61 5.68 -8.32 -8.13
C VAL A 61 4.57 -8.80 -9.07
N ALA A 62 4.71 -8.58 -10.38
CA ALA A 62 3.64 -8.84 -11.33
C ALA A 62 3.15 -10.31 -11.35
N PRO A 63 4.02 -11.33 -11.30
CA PRO A 63 3.57 -12.72 -11.25
C PRO A 63 2.69 -12.99 -10.00
N ALA A 64 3.12 -12.52 -8.84
CA ALA A 64 2.37 -12.70 -7.59
C ALA A 64 1.04 -11.95 -7.60
N MET A 65 1.00 -10.72 -8.13
CA MET A 65 -0.23 -9.94 -8.29
C MET A 65 -1.24 -10.63 -9.20
N SER A 66 -0.80 -11.14 -10.35
CA SER A 66 -1.65 -11.87 -11.28
C SER A 66 -2.22 -13.15 -10.66
N GLN A 67 -1.36 -13.91 -9.98
CA GLN A 67 -1.76 -15.13 -9.28
C GLN A 67 -2.80 -14.84 -8.20
N LEU A 68 -2.58 -13.84 -7.34
CA LEU A 68 -3.49 -13.49 -6.26
C LEU A 68 -4.82 -12.97 -6.78
N ASN A 69 -4.83 -12.13 -7.83
CA ASN A 69 -6.05 -11.65 -8.47
C ASN A 69 -6.97 -12.81 -8.92
N SER A 70 -6.38 -13.88 -9.44
CA SER A 70 -7.13 -15.07 -9.85
C SER A 70 -7.52 -15.97 -8.67
N GLN A 71 -6.57 -16.27 -7.76
CA GLN A 71 -6.81 -17.19 -6.62
C GLN A 71 -7.84 -16.67 -5.63
N LEU A 72 -7.94 -15.34 -5.48
CA LEU A 72 -8.91 -14.69 -4.60
C LEU A 72 -10.22 -14.35 -5.30
N GLU A 73 -10.35 -14.83 -6.53
CA GLU A 73 -11.56 -14.62 -7.35
C GLU A 73 -11.92 -13.14 -7.56
N TRP A 74 -10.96 -12.21 -7.36
CA TRP A 74 -11.19 -10.79 -7.66
C TRP A 74 -11.41 -10.57 -9.15
N ASN A 75 -10.63 -11.30 -9.99
CA ASN A 75 -10.76 -11.34 -11.45
C ASN A 75 -10.84 -9.95 -12.10
N PHE A 76 -10.13 -8.98 -11.53
CA PHE A 76 -10.04 -7.64 -12.14
C PHE A 76 -9.30 -7.73 -13.48
N ASN A 77 -9.83 -7.05 -14.48
CA ASN A 77 -9.10 -6.83 -15.72
C ASN A 77 -8.05 -5.74 -15.50
N LEU A 78 -6.82 -6.18 -15.21
CA LEU A 78 -5.72 -5.29 -14.87
C LEU A 78 -5.01 -4.79 -16.12
N THR A 79 -4.67 -3.51 -16.11
CA THR A 79 -3.82 -2.85 -17.10
C THR A 79 -2.43 -2.59 -16.54
N GLU A 80 -1.63 -1.73 -17.18
CA GLU A 80 -0.29 -1.36 -16.73
C GLU A 80 -0.31 -0.78 -15.31
N PRO A 81 0.70 -1.09 -14.49
CA PRO A 81 0.84 -0.50 -13.16
C PRO A 81 1.24 0.98 -13.25
N GLU A 82 0.88 1.74 -12.22
CA GLU A 82 1.40 3.10 -12.05
C GLU A 82 2.88 3.07 -11.66
N PRO A 83 3.62 4.20 -11.80
CA PRO A 83 4.94 4.33 -11.21
C PRO A 83 4.93 3.95 -9.72
N ILE A 84 5.97 3.23 -9.27
CA ILE A 84 6.04 2.72 -7.90
C ILE A 84 6.27 3.90 -6.95
N GLN A 85 5.44 4.01 -5.91
CA GLN A 85 5.64 4.99 -4.86
C GLN A 85 6.54 4.39 -3.76
N PHE A 86 7.78 4.84 -3.68
CA PHE A 86 8.62 4.62 -2.51
C PHE A 86 8.23 5.65 -1.45
N THR A 87 7.85 5.19 -0.25
CA THR A 87 7.34 6.05 0.82
C THR A 87 8.26 6.00 2.04
N ILE A 88 8.56 7.19 2.57
CA ILE A 88 9.42 7.41 3.73
C ILE A 88 8.56 7.99 4.85
N TYR A 89 8.43 7.25 5.94
CA TYR A 89 7.80 7.71 7.17
C TYR A 89 8.86 7.86 8.26
N LYS A 90 9.02 9.08 8.78
CA LYS A 90 9.87 9.44 9.92
C LYS A 90 8.99 9.61 11.16
N LYS A 91 9.59 9.82 12.35
CA LYS A 91 8.86 10.08 13.58
C LYS A 91 7.79 11.16 13.40
N GLY A 92 6.57 10.86 13.78
CA GLY A 92 5.38 11.70 13.64
C GLY A 92 4.65 11.54 12.32
N HIS A 93 5.30 11.03 11.27
CA HIS A 93 4.66 10.82 9.97
C HIS A 93 3.60 9.73 10.04
N PHE A 94 2.55 9.88 9.24
CA PHE A 94 1.39 8.97 9.20
C PHE A 94 0.64 9.10 7.88
N TYR A 95 -0.32 8.20 7.65
CA TYR A 95 -1.35 8.35 6.62
C TYR A 95 -2.67 7.85 7.19
N GLY A 96 -3.59 8.77 7.45
CA GLY A 96 -4.89 8.47 8.03
C GLY A 96 -5.79 7.62 7.13
N TRP A 97 -6.99 7.32 7.60
CA TRP A 97 -7.94 6.47 6.89
C TRP A 97 -8.26 6.99 5.49
N HIS A 98 -8.01 6.16 4.48
CA HIS A 98 -8.25 6.48 3.07
C HIS A 98 -8.52 5.20 2.26
N GLN A 99 -8.95 5.40 1.03
CA GLN A 99 -8.98 4.40 -0.04
C GLN A 99 -7.98 4.83 -1.12
N ASP A 100 -7.39 3.86 -1.82
CA ASP A 100 -6.50 4.17 -2.94
C ASP A 100 -7.26 4.43 -4.25
N THR A 101 -8.51 3.99 -4.32
CA THR A 101 -9.37 4.29 -5.46
C THR A 101 -9.79 5.75 -5.47
N PHE A 102 -10.01 6.30 -6.65
CA PHE A 102 -10.37 7.70 -6.80
C PHE A 102 -11.84 7.95 -6.47
N GLU A 103 -12.12 9.07 -5.83
CA GLU A 103 -13.48 9.58 -5.65
C GLU A 103 -14.22 9.66 -7.00
N PRO A 104 -15.50 9.20 -7.09
CA PRO A 104 -16.25 9.20 -8.34
C PRO A 104 -16.31 10.57 -9.03
N GLU A 105 -16.35 11.64 -8.26
CA GLU A 105 -16.39 13.03 -8.78
C GLU A 105 -15.10 13.42 -9.49
N LEU A 106 -13.94 13.08 -8.90
CA LEU A 106 -12.62 13.34 -9.49
C LEU A 106 -12.35 12.39 -10.66
N ASN A 107 -13.00 11.23 -10.67
CA ASN A 107 -12.80 10.17 -11.62
C ASN A 107 -13.55 10.35 -12.95
N LYS A 108 -14.38 11.40 -13.10
CA LYS A 108 -15.22 11.58 -14.30
C LYS A 108 -14.40 11.69 -15.60
N SER A 109 -13.21 12.23 -15.53
CA SER A 109 -12.32 12.42 -16.69
C SER A 109 -11.33 11.28 -16.93
N MET A 110 -11.18 10.34 -15.97
CA MET A 110 -10.22 9.23 -16.08
C MET A 110 -10.88 8.01 -16.73
N SER A 111 -10.18 7.33 -17.63
CA SER A 111 -10.66 6.09 -18.25
C SER A 111 -10.45 4.85 -17.39
N HIS A 112 -9.46 4.90 -16.50
CA HIS A 112 -9.05 3.79 -15.63
C HIS A 112 -9.02 4.25 -14.17
N GLN A 113 -9.06 3.28 -13.26
CA GLN A 113 -8.90 3.51 -11.83
C GLN A 113 -8.11 2.38 -11.18
N ARG A 114 -7.52 2.64 -10.01
CA ARG A 114 -6.82 1.63 -9.23
C ARG A 114 -7.76 0.51 -8.81
N LYS A 115 -7.36 -0.72 -9.05
CA LYS A 115 -8.10 -1.94 -8.71
C LYS A 115 -7.47 -2.70 -7.56
N ILE A 116 -6.14 -2.85 -7.61
CA ILE A 116 -5.37 -3.57 -6.61
C ILE A 116 -4.22 -2.69 -6.15
N SER A 117 -4.07 -2.64 -4.83
CA SER A 117 -2.93 -2.03 -4.15
C SER A 117 -2.05 -3.11 -3.54
N ALA A 118 -0.74 -2.94 -3.65
CA ALA A 118 0.24 -3.76 -2.97
C ALA A 118 1.19 -2.87 -2.16
N VAL A 119 1.46 -3.27 -0.92
CA VAL A 119 2.42 -2.61 -0.02
C VAL A 119 3.51 -3.60 0.36
N ILE A 120 4.78 -3.20 0.24
CA ILE A 120 5.93 -4.02 0.61
C ILE A 120 6.82 -3.21 1.56
N PRO A 121 6.95 -3.60 2.85
CA PRO A 121 7.93 -3.02 3.74
C PRO A 121 9.35 -3.41 3.31
N LEU A 122 10.27 -2.46 3.36
CA LEU A 122 11.66 -2.63 2.89
C LEU A 122 12.69 -2.66 4.03
N VAL A 123 12.27 -2.39 5.24
CA VAL A 123 13.12 -2.40 6.45
C VAL A 123 12.56 -3.36 7.48
N ASP A 124 13.42 -3.79 8.39
CA ASP A 124 13.05 -4.72 9.46
C ASP A 124 12.12 -4.06 10.47
N SER A 125 11.19 -4.85 11.02
CA SER A 125 10.13 -4.38 11.92
C SER A 125 10.65 -3.81 13.25
N ASP A 126 11.85 -4.17 13.65
CA ASP A 126 12.53 -3.68 14.86
C ASP A 126 13.26 -2.34 14.65
N SER A 127 13.36 -1.87 13.41
CA SER A 127 14.00 -0.59 13.08
C SER A 127 13.10 0.64 13.33
N TYR A 128 11.80 0.42 13.63
CA TYR A 128 10.83 1.49 13.90
C TYR A 128 9.69 1.02 14.81
N GLU A 129 9.05 1.95 15.51
CA GLU A 129 7.84 1.73 16.29
C GLU A 129 6.65 2.48 15.70
N GLY A 130 5.44 1.93 15.85
CA GLY A 130 4.24 2.44 15.16
C GLY A 130 4.26 2.12 13.67
N GLY A 131 3.62 2.92 12.85
CA GLY A 131 3.58 2.73 11.40
C GLY A 131 2.85 1.47 10.95
N ASP A 132 1.87 1.03 11.73
CA ASP A 132 1.08 -0.16 11.43
C ASP A 132 0.17 0.10 10.25
N LEU A 133 0.20 -0.80 9.27
CA LEU A 133 -0.78 -0.83 8.19
C LEU A 133 -2.05 -1.51 8.72
N GLN A 134 -3.08 -0.72 8.95
CA GLN A 134 -4.36 -1.17 9.48
C GLN A 134 -5.46 -1.11 8.42
N PHE A 135 -6.38 -2.06 8.49
CA PHE A 135 -7.54 -2.16 7.59
C PHE A 135 -8.84 -2.03 8.34
N TYR A 136 -9.83 -1.39 7.72
CA TYR A 136 -11.17 -1.30 8.26
C TYR A 136 -12.05 -2.42 7.67
N ASN A 137 -12.48 -3.33 8.53
CA ASN A 137 -13.35 -4.45 8.15
C ASN A 137 -14.82 -4.03 8.22
N SER A 138 -15.39 -3.64 7.09
CA SER A 138 -16.80 -3.23 7.00
C SER A 138 -17.80 -4.40 7.09
N ALA A 139 -17.35 -5.66 6.97
CA ALA A 139 -18.23 -6.83 7.11
C ALA A 139 -18.51 -7.18 8.58
N ILE A 140 -17.79 -6.63 9.52
CA ILE A 140 -18.09 -6.80 10.94
C ILE A 140 -19.41 -6.08 11.27
N HIS A 141 -20.28 -6.77 12.03
CA HIS A 141 -21.63 -6.33 12.34
C HIS A 141 -21.70 -4.85 12.78
N PRO A 142 -22.66 -4.05 12.26
CA PRO A 142 -22.74 -2.61 12.53
C PRO A 142 -22.73 -2.23 14.02
N ASN A 143 -23.30 -3.09 14.88
CA ASN A 143 -23.40 -2.84 16.33
C ASN A 143 -22.08 -3.11 17.10
N LYS A 144 -21.04 -3.61 16.46
CA LYS A 144 -19.71 -3.73 17.07
C LYS A 144 -19.06 -2.35 17.19
N LYS A 145 -18.24 -2.18 18.22
CA LYS A 145 -17.46 -0.94 18.38
C LYS A 145 -16.56 -0.73 17.17
N GLN A 146 -16.27 0.52 16.86
CA GLN A 146 -15.41 0.87 15.73
C GLN A 146 -14.01 0.25 15.86
N GLU A 147 -13.49 0.19 17.07
CA GLU A 147 -12.21 -0.44 17.39
C GLU A 147 -12.15 -1.92 17.01
N ASP A 148 -13.26 -2.66 17.20
CA ASP A 148 -13.39 -4.07 16.86
C ASP A 148 -13.37 -4.33 15.33
N LYS A 149 -13.46 -3.28 14.52
CA LYS A 149 -13.47 -3.34 13.06
C LYS A 149 -12.11 -3.04 12.43
N ILE A 150 -11.11 -2.77 13.24
CA ILE A 150 -9.76 -2.50 12.80
C ILE A 150 -8.97 -3.80 12.83
N GLU A 151 -8.41 -4.17 11.70
CA GLU A 151 -7.54 -5.33 11.56
C GLU A 151 -6.10 -4.88 11.35
N PHE A 152 -5.18 -5.54 12.05
CA PHE A 152 -3.76 -5.39 11.90
C PHE A 152 -3.11 -6.77 11.91
N PHE A 153 -2.13 -6.97 11.06
CA PHE A 153 -1.41 -8.22 10.94
C PHE A 153 0.09 -7.98 11.14
N GLU A 154 0.67 -8.54 12.21
CA GLU A 154 2.10 -8.45 12.50
C GLU A 154 2.96 -8.85 11.28
N GLN A 155 2.49 -9.80 10.49
CA GLN A 155 3.17 -10.24 9.26
C GLN A 155 3.30 -9.14 8.21
N SER A 156 2.45 -8.08 8.27
CA SER A 156 2.56 -6.93 7.39
C SER A 156 3.78 -6.06 7.65
N ARG A 157 4.49 -6.31 8.74
CA ARG A 157 5.74 -5.63 9.11
C ARG A 157 6.99 -6.38 8.68
N ILE A 158 6.86 -7.62 8.19
CA ILE A 158 7.99 -8.44 7.77
C ILE A 158 8.60 -7.85 6.50
N LYS A 159 9.88 -7.49 6.55
CA LYS A 159 10.65 -6.99 5.41
C LYS A 159 10.52 -7.90 4.20
N GLY A 160 10.15 -7.33 3.06
CA GLY A 160 9.97 -8.04 1.80
C GLY A 160 8.68 -8.85 1.69
N SER A 161 7.81 -8.87 2.72
CA SER A 161 6.45 -9.42 2.57
C SER A 161 5.60 -8.50 1.68
N MET A 162 4.64 -9.07 0.96
CA MET A 162 3.73 -8.28 0.13
C MET A 162 2.31 -8.36 0.69
N ILE A 163 1.74 -7.22 1.00
CA ILE A 163 0.35 -7.06 1.42
C ILE A 163 -0.43 -6.58 0.21
N VAL A 164 -1.45 -7.35 -0.20
CA VAL A 164 -2.28 -7.05 -1.38
C VAL A 164 -3.73 -6.91 -0.97
N PHE A 165 -4.41 -5.90 -1.48
CA PHE A 165 -5.82 -5.63 -1.21
C PHE A 165 -6.47 -4.86 -2.36
N PRO A 166 -7.81 -4.99 -2.54
CA PRO A 166 -8.55 -4.15 -3.47
C PRO A 166 -8.43 -2.68 -3.08
N SER A 167 -8.17 -1.80 -4.05
CA SER A 167 -7.88 -0.38 -3.79
C SER A 167 -9.01 0.40 -3.12
N TYR A 168 -10.24 -0.16 -3.09
CA TYR A 168 -11.37 0.42 -2.38
C TYR A 168 -11.42 0.07 -0.87
N VAL A 169 -10.51 -0.75 -0.37
CA VAL A 169 -10.48 -1.11 1.05
C VAL A 169 -9.93 0.06 1.85
N TYR A 170 -10.67 0.51 2.88
CA TYR A 170 -10.21 1.53 3.80
C TYR A 170 -9.03 1.03 4.62
N HIS A 171 -7.96 1.81 4.60
CA HIS A 171 -6.74 1.49 5.33
C HIS A 171 -6.03 2.75 5.80
N GLN A 172 -5.09 2.59 6.73
CA GLN A 172 -4.25 3.67 7.25
C GLN A 172 -2.86 3.17 7.60
N VAL A 173 -1.91 4.10 7.71
CA VAL A 173 -0.62 3.88 8.37
C VAL A 173 -0.61 4.73 9.64
N THR A 174 -0.52 4.07 10.80
CA THR A 174 -0.50 4.75 12.09
C THR A 174 0.76 5.61 12.24
N PRO A 175 0.77 6.61 13.14
CA PRO A 175 1.95 7.45 13.34
C PRO A 175 3.21 6.64 13.70
N ILE A 176 4.35 7.02 13.14
CA ILE A 176 5.66 6.50 13.55
C ILE A 176 6.01 7.11 14.90
N LEU A 177 6.29 6.28 15.88
CA LEU A 177 6.67 6.70 17.24
C LEU A 177 8.19 6.88 17.36
N SER A 178 8.96 6.00 16.72
CA SER A 178 10.44 6.09 16.63
C SER A 178 10.96 5.40 15.38
N GLY A 179 12.18 5.71 14.97
CA GLY A 179 12.83 5.12 13.79
C GLY A 179 12.31 5.66 12.46
N GLN A 180 12.45 4.85 11.41
CA GLN A 180 12.04 5.18 10.05
C GLN A 180 11.45 3.95 9.35
N ARG A 181 10.22 4.07 8.84
CA ARG A 181 9.58 3.05 8.02
C ARG A 181 9.75 3.39 6.55
N LEU A 182 10.29 2.43 5.78
CA LEU A 182 10.42 2.50 4.32
C LEU A 182 9.54 1.42 3.68
N SER A 183 8.78 1.78 2.66
CA SER A 183 7.96 0.83 1.92
C SER A 183 7.79 1.27 0.48
N ILE A 184 7.47 0.32 -0.40
CA ILE A 184 6.92 0.63 -1.73
C ILE A 184 5.42 0.35 -1.75
N VAL A 185 4.72 1.15 -2.54
CA VAL A 185 3.32 0.95 -2.89
C VAL A 185 3.20 0.85 -4.40
N ILE A 186 2.47 -0.16 -4.86
CA ILE A 186 2.28 -0.45 -6.27
C ILE A 186 0.79 -0.54 -6.53
N TRP A 187 0.32 0.18 -7.54
CA TRP A 187 -1.07 0.18 -7.95
C TRP A 187 -1.22 -0.38 -9.35
N TYR A 188 -2.11 -1.36 -9.48
CA TYR A 188 -2.59 -1.82 -10.77
C TYR A 188 -3.94 -1.20 -11.07
N GLN A 189 -4.05 -0.64 -12.27
CA GLN A 189 -5.28 -0.03 -12.77
C GLN A 189 -6.13 -1.04 -13.54
N GLY A 190 -7.35 -0.66 -13.85
CA GLY A 190 -8.27 -1.34 -14.72
C GLY A 190 -9.44 -0.41 -15.07
N GLU A 191 -10.40 -0.92 -15.84
CA GLU A 191 -11.59 -0.18 -16.21
C GLU A 191 -12.34 0.34 -14.98
N LYS A 192 -13.08 1.43 -15.12
CA LYS A 192 -13.91 1.96 -14.03
C LYS A 192 -14.88 0.90 -13.50
N TRP A 193 -15.25 1.05 -12.23
CA TRP A 193 -16.39 0.32 -11.68
C TRP A 193 -17.66 0.77 -12.40
N GLN A 194 -18.45 -0.19 -12.83
CA GLN A 194 -19.75 0.05 -13.47
C GLN A 194 -20.86 0.06 -12.42
#